data_7773f22bed4f9267e351061e4133972a
#
_entry.id   7773f22bed4f9267e351061e4133972a
#
_cell.length_a   1.000
_cell.length_b   1.000
_cell.length_c   1.000
_cell.angle_alpha   90.00
_cell.angle_beta   90.00
_cell.angle_gamma   90.00
#
_symmetry.space_group_name_H-M   'P 1'
#
loop_
_entity.id
_entity.type
_entity.pdbx_description
1 polymer ?
#
loop_
_entity_poly.entity_id
_entity_poly.type
_entity_poly.pdbx_seq_one_letter_code
_entity_poly.pdbx_strand_id
1 'polypeptide(L)'
;MKTMGYRLSTMAVLMIALQSAVAVAQDIGLEIGSTAPAAKVHTLDGKEVDLAQYIGKTPVLIEFWATWCPNCKELEPTLKAVAAKYADRVKFVGVAVSVNETRERVKAFVEKHALPGDQYFDTKGNASGAYDAPATSYVVVIDKSGKVVYTGLGGRQNLEAAIKKAL
;
A
#
# COMPACT_ATOMS: atom_id res chain seq x y z
N MET A 1 -37.23 -76.07 13.34
CA MET A 1 -36.58 -75.28 12.26
C MET A 1 -36.46 -73.88 12.77
N LYS A 2 -35.24 -73.38 13.12
CA LYS A 2 -34.96 -72.03 13.65
C LYS A 2 -34.33 -71.21 12.59
N THR A 3 -34.99 -70.17 12.15
CA THR A 3 -34.48 -69.16 11.24
C THR A 3 -33.65 -68.12 12.01
N MET A 4 -32.39 -68.06 11.72
CA MET A 4 -31.43 -67.13 12.33
C MET A 4 -31.42 -65.83 11.51
N GLY A 5 -32.00 -64.77 12.08
CA GLY A 5 -32.04 -63.43 11.43
C GLY A 5 -30.69 -62.71 11.61
N TYR A 6 -30.02 -62.44 10.49
CA TYR A 6 -28.86 -61.54 10.44
C TYR A 6 -29.30 -60.10 10.58
N ARG A 7 -28.86 -59.43 11.66
CA ARG A 7 -28.97 -57.95 11.77
C ARG A 7 -27.71 -57.34 11.18
N LEU A 8 -27.84 -56.74 10.00
CA LEU A 8 -26.80 -55.87 9.43
C LEU A 8 -26.83 -54.54 10.22
N SER A 9 -25.79 -54.28 11.01
CA SER A 9 -25.50 -52.97 11.57
C SER A 9 -24.78 -52.14 10.50
N THR A 10 -25.48 -51.19 9.91
CA THR A 10 -24.90 -50.17 9.05
C THR A 10 -24.23 -49.12 9.91
N MET A 11 -22.89 -49.18 10.06
CA MET A 11 -22.09 -48.07 10.58
C MET A 11 -21.99 -46.99 9.50
N ALA A 12 -22.76 -45.93 9.69
CA ALA A 12 -22.59 -44.72 8.92
C ALA A 12 -21.31 -44.00 9.37
N VAL A 13 -20.27 -44.07 8.57
CA VAL A 13 -19.03 -43.27 8.76
C VAL A 13 -19.32 -41.85 8.35
N LEU A 14 -19.49 -40.94 9.31
CA LEU A 14 -19.64 -39.53 9.10
C LEU A 14 -18.24 -38.92 8.78
N MET A 15 -17.91 -38.80 7.51
CA MET A 15 -16.73 -38.01 7.09
C MET A 15 -17.03 -36.52 7.27
N ILE A 16 -16.53 -35.93 8.34
CA ILE A 16 -16.49 -34.48 8.51
C ILE A 16 -15.31 -33.98 7.67
N ALA A 17 -15.63 -33.47 6.49
CA ALA A 17 -14.68 -32.73 5.67
C ALA A 17 -14.34 -31.40 6.39
N LEU A 18 -13.14 -31.33 6.99
CA LEU A 18 -12.59 -30.09 7.53
C LEU A 18 -12.25 -29.17 6.34
N GLN A 19 -13.20 -28.33 5.96
CA GLN A 19 -12.92 -27.25 4.99
C GLN A 19 -12.09 -26.19 5.71
N SER A 20 -10.78 -26.22 5.49
CA SER A 20 -9.90 -25.13 5.86
C SER A 20 -10.28 -23.91 5.03
N ALA A 21 -11.04 -23.00 5.62
CA ALA A 21 -11.26 -21.69 5.03
C ALA A 21 -9.90 -20.97 4.97
N VAL A 22 -9.30 -20.92 3.79
CA VAL A 22 -8.18 -20.02 3.52
C VAL A 22 -8.79 -18.63 3.59
N ALA A 23 -8.53 -17.90 4.68
CA ALA A 23 -8.82 -16.49 4.73
C ALA A 23 -7.93 -15.81 3.69
N VAL A 24 -8.49 -15.48 2.54
CA VAL A 24 -7.86 -14.57 1.58
C VAL A 24 -7.86 -13.23 2.28
N ALA A 25 -6.69 -12.81 2.77
CA ALA A 25 -6.50 -11.42 3.17
C ALA A 25 -6.82 -10.58 1.93
N GLN A 26 -7.87 -9.76 1.99
CA GLN A 26 -8.16 -8.83 0.91
C GLN A 26 -7.01 -7.82 0.91
N ASP A 27 -6.18 -7.87 -0.12
CA ASP A 27 -5.13 -6.88 -0.33
C ASP A 27 -5.82 -5.52 -0.55
N ILE A 28 -5.45 -4.56 0.27
CA ILE A 28 -5.96 -3.19 0.16
C ILE A 28 -5.16 -2.50 -0.92
N GLY A 29 -5.81 -2.12 -2.04
CA GLY A 29 -5.16 -1.50 -3.19
C GLY A 29 -4.45 -2.52 -4.08
N LEU A 30 -3.22 -2.22 -4.52
CA LEU A 30 -2.46 -3.11 -5.40
C LEU A 30 -2.16 -4.48 -4.77
N GLU A 31 -2.25 -5.52 -5.57
CA GLU A 31 -1.91 -6.89 -5.16
C GLU A 31 -0.41 -7.02 -4.85
N ILE A 32 -0.07 -7.69 -3.74
CA ILE A 32 1.32 -8.03 -3.39
C ILE A 32 1.91 -8.96 -4.44
N GLY A 33 3.12 -8.65 -4.92
CA GLY A 33 3.81 -9.36 -6.00
C GLY A 33 3.48 -8.85 -7.40
N SER A 34 2.47 -7.99 -7.56
CA SER A 34 2.21 -7.32 -8.84
C SER A 34 3.34 -6.36 -9.21
N THR A 35 3.43 -5.99 -10.49
CA THR A 35 4.36 -4.95 -10.94
C THR A 35 3.74 -3.59 -10.68
N ALA A 36 4.48 -2.70 -10.03
CA ALA A 36 4.03 -1.33 -9.78
C ALA A 36 3.73 -0.61 -11.11
N PRO A 37 2.57 0.05 -11.24
CA PRO A 37 2.20 0.71 -12.48
C PRO A 37 2.97 2.02 -12.71
N ALA A 38 3.16 2.39 -13.97
CA ALA A 38 3.51 3.74 -14.36
C ALA A 38 2.33 4.68 -14.10
N ALA A 39 2.60 5.89 -13.63
CA ALA A 39 1.56 6.89 -13.42
C ALA A 39 2.11 8.31 -13.50
N LYS A 40 1.37 9.20 -14.16
CA LYS A 40 1.76 10.61 -14.31
C LYS A 40 1.23 11.44 -13.15
N VAL A 41 2.13 12.23 -12.59
CA VAL A 41 1.87 13.20 -11.51
C VAL A 41 2.52 14.54 -11.88
N HIS A 42 2.33 15.57 -11.08
CA HIS A 42 2.98 16.86 -11.28
C HIS A 42 3.86 17.23 -10.08
N THR A 43 5.01 17.84 -10.34
CA THR A 43 5.76 18.53 -9.28
C THR A 43 4.90 19.64 -8.67
N LEU A 44 5.28 20.12 -7.48
CA LEU A 44 4.57 21.23 -6.85
C LEU A 44 4.73 22.56 -7.61
N ASP A 45 5.65 22.62 -8.58
CA ASP A 45 5.79 23.74 -9.53
C ASP A 45 5.07 23.48 -10.87
N GLY A 46 4.39 22.34 -11.04
CA GLY A 46 3.50 22.05 -12.17
C GLY A 46 4.10 21.28 -13.33
N LYS A 47 5.34 20.80 -13.25
CA LYS A 47 5.96 19.97 -14.30
C LYS A 47 5.42 18.55 -14.21
N GLU A 48 5.01 17.97 -15.33
CA GLU A 48 4.61 16.55 -15.41
C GLU A 48 5.81 15.62 -15.19
N VAL A 49 5.61 14.57 -14.40
CA VAL A 49 6.60 13.53 -14.06
C VAL A 49 5.91 12.17 -14.10
N ASP A 50 6.62 11.12 -14.52
CA ASP A 50 6.15 9.75 -14.46
C ASP A 50 6.79 9.01 -13.26
N LEU A 51 5.98 8.42 -12.40
CA LEU A 51 6.45 7.63 -11.25
C LEU A 51 7.27 6.41 -11.68
N ALA A 52 7.13 5.95 -12.94
CA ALA A 52 7.97 4.89 -13.51
C ALA A 52 9.47 5.18 -13.41
N GLN A 53 9.87 6.47 -13.30
CA GLN A 53 11.28 6.83 -13.13
C GLN A 53 11.95 6.22 -11.88
N TYR A 54 11.16 5.85 -10.88
CA TYR A 54 11.63 5.25 -9.63
C TYR A 54 11.59 3.72 -9.65
N ILE A 55 10.71 3.12 -10.47
CA ILE A 55 10.42 1.69 -10.47
C ILE A 55 11.59 0.90 -11.10
N GLY A 56 11.94 -0.24 -10.49
CA GLY A 56 12.98 -1.13 -11.03
C GLY A 56 14.42 -0.64 -10.87
N LYS A 57 14.69 0.31 -9.97
CA LYS A 57 16.03 0.87 -9.71
C LYS A 57 16.46 0.69 -8.27
N THR A 58 15.69 1.26 -7.36
CA THR A 58 15.86 1.16 -5.91
C THR A 58 14.52 0.85 -5.28
N PRO A 59 14.47 0.30 -4.06
CA PRO A 59 13.22 0.22 -3.32
C PRO A 59 12.56 1.59 -3.17
N VAL A 60 11.23 1.64 -3.27
CA VAL A 60 10.46 2.88 -3.20
C VAL A 60 9.33 2.73 -2.18
N LEU A 61 9.13 3.74 -1.34
CA LEU A 61 7.93 3.90 -0.54
C LEU A 61 7.13 5.07 -1.12
N ILE A 62 5.89 4.83 -1.52
CA ILE A 62 4.95 5.85 -1.99
C ILE A 62 3.82 5.99 -0.99
N GLU A 63 3.53 7.22 -0.52
CA GLU A 63 2.35 7.55 0.26
C GLU A 63 1.38 8.39 -0.55
N PHE A 64 0.10 7.98 -0.62
CA PHE A 64 -1.00 8.80 -1.13
C PHE A 64 -1.65 9.54 0.03
N TRP A 65 -1.58 10.89 0.03
CA TRP A 65 -1.91 11.71 1.18
C TRP A 65 -2.65 13.01 0.84
N ALA A 66 -3.11 13.75 1.85
CA ALA A 66 -3.67 15.08 1.72
C ALA A 66 -3.43 15.92 2.97
N THR A 67 -3.45 17.25 2.86
CA THR A 67 -3.23 18.17 3.99
C THR A 67 -4.31 18.08 5.06
N TRP A 68 -5.52 17.71 4.67
CA TRP A 68 -6.68 17.55 5.54
C TRP A 68 -6.80 16.14 6.17
N CYS A 69 -5.95 15.18 5.80
CA CYS A 69 -6.05 13.78 6.20
C CYS A 69 -5.53 13.55 7.64
N PRO A 70 -6.37 13.15 8.60
CA PRO A 70 -5.92 12.93 9.98
C PRO A 70 -4.99 11.73 10.11
N ASN A 71 -5.23 10.63 9.38
CA ASN A 71 -4.37 9.44 9.39
C ASN A 71 -2.98 9.74 8.82
N CYS A 72 -2.87 10.63 7.81
CA CYS A 72 -1.58 11.05 7.27
C CYS A 72 -0.77 11.84 8.32
N LYS A 73 -1.43 12.70 9.10
CA LYS A 73 -0.80 13.42 10.22
C LYS A 73 -0.36 12.47 11.34
N GLU A 74 -1.13 11.42 11.62
CA GLU A 74 -0.74 10.38 12.58
C GLU A 74 0.47 9.57 12.08
N LEU A 75 0.57 9.30 10.76
CA LEU A 75 1.66 8.54 10.13
C LEU A 75 2.95 9.36 9.98
N GLU A 76 2.86 10.68 9.86
CA GLU A 76 3.98 11.60 9.56
C GLU A 76 5.22 11.39 10.45
N PRO A 77 5.12 11.25 11.79
CA PRO A 77 6.30 11.02 12.63
C PRO A 77 7.01 9.70 12.28
N THR A 78 6.25 8.63 12.02
CA THR A 78 6.79 7.32 11.63
C THR A 78 7.45 7.40 10.26
N LEU A 79 6.81 8.08 9.29
CA LEU A 79 7.37 8.30 7.96
C LEU A 79 8.70 9.05 8.00
N LYS A 80 8.78 10.12 8.79
CA LYS A 80 10.03 10.90 9.00
C LYS A 80 11.13 10.05 9.62
N ALA A 81 10.79 9.25 10.63
CA ALA A 81 11.77 8.39 11.31
C ALA A 81 12.36 7.33 10.36
N VAL A 82 11.51 6.66 9.57
CA VAL A 82 12.02 5.67 8.60
C VAL A 82 12.73 6.33 7.44
N ALA A 83 12.32 7.51 6.99
CA ALA A 83 13.04 8.26 5.96
C ALA A 83 14.44 8.66 6.43
N ALA A 84 14.58 9.18 7.64
CA ALA A 84 15.91 9.50 8.21
C ALA A 84 16.83 8.27 8.29
N LYS A 85 16.27 7.08 8.54
CA LYS A 85 17.03 5.82 8.69
C LYS A 85 17.38 5.15 7.37
N TYR A 86 16.56 5.30 6.33
CA TYR A 86 16.62 4.49 5.12
C TYR A 86 16.78 5.29 3.82
N ALA A 87 16.92 6.65 3.87
CA ALA A 87 16.99 7.50 2.67
C ALA A 87 18.14 7.19 1.71
N ASP A 88 19.20 6.55 2.19
CA ASP A 88 20.33 6.08 1.41
C ASP A 88 20.03 4.81 0.58
N ARG A 89 18.98 4.05 0.96
CA ARG A 89 18.62 2.76 0.37
C ARG A 89 17.22 2.68 -0.20
N VAL A 90 16.34 3.58 0.21
CA VAL A 90 14.93 3.60 -0.18
C VAL A 90 14.56 5.01 -0.65
N LYS A 91 13.92 5.11 -1.80
CA LYS A 91 13.35 6.35 -2.28
C LYS A 91 11.99 6.59 -1.61
N PHE A 92 11.81 7.78 -1.06
CA PHE A 92 10.52 8.21 -0.48
C PHE A 92 9.82 9.14 -1.44
N VAL A 93 8.54 8.90 -1.67
CA VAL A 93 7.70 9.66 -2.60
C VAL A 93 6.35 9.93 -1.94
N GLY A 94 5.94 11.18 -1.86
CA GLY A 94 4.61 11.58 -1.47
C GLY A 94 3.78 12.01 -2.70
N VAL A 95 2.56 11.51 -2.80
CA VAL A 95 1.61 11.87 -3.85
C VAL A 95 0.37 12.46 -3.19
N ALA A 96 0.26 13.78 -3.21
CA ALA A 96 -0.92 14.47 -2.69
C ALA A 96 -2.08 14.29 -3.67
N VAL A 97 -3.22 13.75 -3.21
CA VAL A 97 -4.44 13.62 -4.03
C VAL A 97 -5.10 14.99 -4.22
N SER A 98 -5.78 15.20 -5.34
CA SER A 98 -6.42 16.51 -5.66
C SER A 98 -7.79 16.71 -5.02
N VAL A 99 -8.34 15.71 -4.32
CA VAL A 99 -9.66 15.81 -3.68
C VAL A 99 -9.66 16.85 -2.56
N ASN A 100 -10.44 17.91 -2.70
CA ASN A 100 -10.50 19.05 -1.77
C ASN A 100 -9.12 19.66 -1.47
N GLU A 101 -8.22 19.67 -2.47
CA GLU A 101 -6.84 20.07 -2.32
C GLU A 101 -6.39 20.98 -3.46
N THR A 102 -5.39 21.84 -3.21
CA THR A 102 -4.72 22.64 -4.24
C THR A 102 -3.22 22.46 -4.15
N ARG A 103 -2.53 22.64 -5.26
CA ARG A 103 -1.07 22.50 -5.32
C ARG A 103 -0.36 23.48 -4.40
N GLU A 104 -0.86 24.70 -4.31
CA GLU A 104 -0.32 25.78 -3.45
C GLU A 104 -0.45 25.41 -1.97
N ARG A 105 -1.59 24.85 -1.57
CA ARG A 105 -1.80 24.39 -0.19
C ARG A 105 -0.88 23.20 0.14
N VAL A 106 -0.74 22.26 -0.78
CA VAL A 106 0.19 21.13 -0.65
C VAL A 106 1.62 21.63 -0.50
N LYS A 107 2.07 22.55 -1.36
CA LYS A 107 3.41 23.14 -1.31
C LYS A 107 3.69 23.78 0.05
N ALA A 108 2.81 24.65 0.52
CA ALA A 108 2.94 25.29 1.81
C ALA A 108 2.95 24.30 2.99
N PHE A 109 2.16 23.23 2.89
CA PHE A 109 2.14 22.16 3.90
C PHE A 109 3.45 21.38 3.92
N VAL A 110 3.97 20.96 2.76
CA VAL A 110 5.24 20.24 2.62
C VAL A 110 6.39 21.03 3.22
N GLU A 111 6.47 22.33 2.90
CA GLU A 111 7.50 23.23 3.44
C GLU A 111 7.38 23.36 4.97
N LYS A 112 6.18 23.64 5.47
CA LYS A 112 5.91 23.81 6.91
C LYS A 112 6.22 22.57 7.72
N HIS A 113 5.89 21.38 7.19
CA HIS A 113 6.04 20.10 7.89
C HIS A 113 7.36 19.40 7.59
N ALA A 114 8.15 19.91 6.62
CA ALA A 114 9.38 19.28 6.16
C ALA A 114 9.15 17.77 5.83
N LEU A 115 8.17 17.49 4.97
CA LEU A 115 7.85 16.12 4.57
C LEU A 115 9.02 15.50 3.81
N PRO A 116 9.36 14.23 4.06
CA PRO A 116 10.53 13.61 3.45
C PRO A 116 10.29 13.22 1.99
N GLY A 117 11.37 13.14 1.23
CA GLY A 117 11.37 12.64 -0.15
C GLY A 117 10.78 13.60 -1.17
N ASP A 118 10.56 13.09 -2.39
CA ASP A 118 10.00 13.88 -3.48
C ASP A 118 8.47 13.98 -3.34
N GLN A 119 7.94 15.19 -3.46
CA GLN A 119 6.52 15.45 -3.28
C GLN A 119 5.87 15.87 -4.60
N TYR A 120 4.74 15.21 -4.89
CA TYR A 120 3.99 15.39 -6.13
C TYR A 120 2.51 15.68 -5.85
N PHE A 121 1.83 16.21 -6.87
CA PHE A 121 0.40 16.47 -6.88
C PHE A 121 -0.28 15.64 -7.97
N ASP A 122 -1.27 14.83 -7.61
CA ASP A 122 -2.05 13.98 -8.52
C ASP A 122 -3.23 14.76 -9.11
N THR A 123 -2.96 15.68 -10.04
CA THR A 123 -3.91 16.66 -10.55
C THR A 123 -5.23 16.05 -11.07
N LYS A 124 -5.17 14.86 -11.66
CA LYS A 124 -6.32 14.18 -12.32
C LYS A 124 -6.72 12.87 -11.67
N GLY A 125 -6.10 12.48 -10.55
CA GLY A 125 -6.32 11.18 -9.94
C GLY A 125 -5.70 10.01 -10.74
N ASN A 126 -4.77 10.30 -11.64
CA ASN A 126 -4.16 9.25 -12.48
C ASN A 126 -3.31 8.29 -11.65
N ALA A 127 -2.54 8.81 -10.70
CA ALA A 127 -1.69 7.99 -9.86
C ALA A 127 -2.51 7.25 -8.80
N SER A 128 -3.44 7.92 -8.12
CA SER A 128 -4.33 7.26 -7.15
C SER A 128 -5.18 6.17 -7.81
N GLY A 129 -5.67 6.40 -9.04
CA GLY A 129 -6.38 5.38 -9.80
C GLY A 129 -5.50 4.21 -10.24
N ALA A 130 -4.29 4.47 -10.80
CA ALA A 130 -3.38 3.41 -11.25
C ALA A 130 -2.87 2.53 -10.09
N TYR A 131 -2.72 3.11 -8.90
CA TYR A 131 -2.29 2.41 -7.68
C TYR A 131 -3.45 1.85 -6.85
N ASP A 132 -4.68 1.89 -7.36
CA ASP A 132 -5.89 1.44 -6.64
C ASP A 132 -5.96 1.99 -5.21
N ALA A 133 -5.53 3.25 -5.02
CA ALA A 133 -5.49 3.89 -3.71
C ALA A 133 -6.91 4.08 -3.15
N PRO A 134 -7.35 3.31 -2.14
CA PRO A 134 -8.74 3.32 -1.68
C PRO A 134 -9.10 4.56 -0.87
N ALA A 135 -8.08 5.19 -0.27
CA ALA A 135 -8.22 6.41 0.53
C ALA A 135 -6.84 7.06 0.74
N THR A 136 -6.80 8.23 1.38
CA THR A 136 -5.56 8.86 1.84
C THR A 136 -4.93 8.12 3.02
N SER A 137 -3.63 8.32 3.24
CA SER A 137 -2.76 7.52 4.10
C SER A 137 -2.59 6.07 3.61
N TYR A 138 -2.70 5.88 2.28
CA TYR A 138 -2.36 4.62 1.62
C TYR A 138 -0.88 4.60 1.28
N VAL A 139 -0.19 3.56 1.74
CA VAL A 139 1.25 3.37 1.51
C VAL A 139 1.47 2.13 0.66
N VAL A 140 2.32 2.27 -0.36
CA VAL A 140 2.81 1.17 -1.19
C VAL A 140 4.33 1.11 -1.05
N VAL A 141 4.88 -0.07 -0.78
CA VAL A 141 6.33 -0.30 -0.83
C VAL A 141 6.64 -1.25 -1.98
N ILE A 142 7.60 -0.86 -2.78
CA ILE A 142 8.02 -1.51 -4.03
C ILE A 142 9.48 -1.89 -3.88
N ASP A 143 9.85 -3.10 -4.24
CA ASP A 143 11.24 -3.55 -4.21
C ASP A 143 12.06 -3.06 -5.42
N LYS A 144 13.35 -3.34 -5.41
CA LYS A 144 14.26 -2.95 -6.50
C LYS A 144 13.94 -3.60 -7.86
N SER A 145 13.13 -4.65 -7.89
CA SER A 145 12.68 -5.29 -9.14
C SER A 145 11.40 -4.66 -9.68
N GLY A 146 10.80 -3.71 -8.96
CA GLY A 146 9.55 -3.05 -9.31
C GLY A 146 8.31 -3.82 -8.85
N LYS A 147 8.45 -4.78 -7.93
CA LYS A 147 7.34 -5.55 -7.37
C LYS A 147 6.79 -4.91 -6.10
N VAL A 148 5.48 -4.88 -5.97
CA VAL A 148 4.80 -4.47 -4.74
C VAL A 148 5.05 -5.51 -3.65
N VAL A 149 5.62 -5.10 -2.52
CA VAL A 149 5.93 -5.99 -1.38
C VAL A 149 5.14 -5.63 -0.13
N TYR A 150 4.48 -4.48 -0.14
CA TYR A 150 3.61 -4.04 0.93
C TYR A 150 2.58 -3.04 0.42
N THR A 151 1.35 -3.16 0.92
CA THR A 151 0.31 -2.14 0.85
C THR A 151 -0.29 -1.98 2.24
N GLY A 152 -0.67 -0.76 2.61
CA GLY A 152 -1.26 -0.49 3.92
C GLY A 152 -2.03 0.81 3.93
N LEU A 153 -2.98 0.92 4.86
CA LEU A 153 -3.87 2.06 5.01
C LEU A 153 -3.94 2.53 6.47
N GLY A 154 -4.01 3.84 6.67
CA GLY A 154 -4.21 4.45 7.98
C GLY A 154 -2.93 4.96 8.64
N GLY A 155 -3.08 5.57 9.82
CA GLY A 155 -2.00 6.29 10.52
C GLY A 155 -1.03 5.40 11.32
N ARG A 156 -1.42 4.14 11.59
CA ARG A 156 -0.64 3.24 12.47
C ARG A 156 -0.01 2.08 11.70
N GLN A 157 0.83 2.40 10.72
CA GLN A 157 1.50 1.41 9.89
C GLN A 157 2.92 1.14 10.41
N ASN A 158 3.35 -0.13 10.40
CA ASN A 158 4.73 -0.49 10.70
C ASN A 158 5.58 -0.35 9.43
N LEU A 159 5.93 0.91 9.09
CA LEU A 159 6.68 1.22 7.87
C LEU A 159 8.10 0.62 7.89
N GLU A 160 8.71 0.43 9.06
CA GLU A 160 10.02 -0.21 9.14
C GLU A 160 9.95 -1.68 8.72
N ALA A 161 8.95 -2.42 9.19
CA ALA A 161 8.74 -3.80 8.76
C ALA A 161 8.39 -3.89 7.25
N ALA A 162 7.62 -2.93 6.74
CA ALA A 162 7.29 -2.83 5.31
C ALA A 162 8.54 -2.59 4.45
N ILE A 163 9.40 -1.65 4.82
CA ILE A 163 10.65 -1.34 4.12
C ILE A 163 11.60 -2.55 4.11
N LYS A 164 11.72 -3.29 5.23
CA LYS A 164 12.59 -4.48 5.30
C LYS A 164 12.21 -5.58 4.30
N LYS A 165 10.95 -5.63 3.84
CA LYS A 165 10.53 -6.58 2.79
C LYS A 165 11.07 -6.20 1.40
N ALA A 166 11.43 -4.93 1.18
CA ALA A 166 11.91 -4.43 -0.10
C ALA A 166 13.45 -4.42 -0.21
N LEU A 167 14.17 -4.55 0.90
CA LEU A 167 15.64 -4.54 0.98
C LEU A 167 16.25 -5.92 0.81
#